data_c1c96c5ade3e3b84627223eef1590b5a
#
_entry.id   c1c96c5ade3e3b84627223eef1590b5a
#
_cell.length_a   1.000
_cell.length_b   1.000
_cell.length_c   1.000
_cell.angle_alpha   90.00
_cell.angle_beta   90.00
_cell.angle_gamma   90.00
#
_symmetry.space_group_name_H-M   'P 1'
#
loop_
_entity.id
_entity.type
_entity.pdbx_description
1 polymer ?
#
loop_
_entity_poly.entity_id
_entity_poly.type
_entity_poly.pdbx_seq_one_letter_code
_entity_poly.pdbx_strand_id
1 'polypeptide(L)'
;MSWIDDFMDATKGAESPRSYFYWSALAAISATVNNKVYLDKHFYKLYPNVYILLVGKSGLRKSYPVNLAKQLVAPLNITRIISGRNSVQSIIQELGRAQTAPGRPPIKDAIGFIASGEMGTL
;
A
#
# COMPACT_ATOMS: atom_id res chain seq x y z
N MET A 1 -19.19 13.29 -2.76
CA MET A 1 -17.78 13.12 -3.19
C MET A 1 -17.19 11.91 -2.50
N SER A 2 -16.33 11.19 -3.21
CA SER A 2 -15.65 10.03 -2.64
C SER A 2 -14.34 10.44 -1.98
N TRP A 3 -13.81 9.54 -1.15
CA TRP A 3 -12.49 9.76 -0.55
C TRP A 3 -11.39 9.93 -1.61
N ILE A 4 -11.52 9.21 -2.74
CA ILE A 4 -10.54 9.33 -3.83
C ILE A 4 -10.58 10.75 -4.42
N ASP A 5 -11.75 11.31 -4.61
CA ASP A 5 -11.89 12.69 -5.10
C ASP A 5 -11.23 13.67 -4.15
N ASP A 6 -11.46 13.51 -2.86
CA ASP A 6 -10.85 14.38 -1.85
C ASP A 6 -9.33 14.24 -1.84
N PHE A 7 -8.82 13.00 -1.97
CA PHE A 7 -7.39 12.76 -2.03
C PHE A 7 -6.78 13.41 -3.28
N MET A 8 -7.44 13.30 -4.43
CA MET A 8 -6.95 13.89 -5.66
C MET A 8 -6.94 15.42 -5.58
N ASP A 9 -7.94 16.01 -4.94
CA ASP A 9 -7.97 17.46 -4.71
C ASP A 9 -6.86 17.90 -3.75
N ALA A 10 -6.64 17.17 -2.68
CA ALA A 10 -5.60 17.50 -1.69
C ALA A 10 -4.20 17.45 -2.29
N THR A 11 -3.98 16.62 -3.30
CA THR A 11 -2.67 16.49 -3.96
C THR A 11 -2.57 17.28 -5.25
N LYS A 12 -3.51 18.16 -5.53
CA LYS A 12 -3.64 18.88 -6.80
C LYS A 12 -2.47 19.80 -7.03
N GLY A 13 -1.65 20.19 -6.46
CA GLY A 13 -0.49 21.04 -6.78
C GLY A 13 0.83 20.30 -6.81
N ALA A 14 0.80 19.00 -6.59
CA ALA A 14 2.03 18.22 -6.52
C ALA A 14 2.64 17.99 -7.90
N GLU A 15 3.97 17.87 -7.95
CA GLU A 15 4.71 17.74 -9.20
C GLU A 15 4.56 16.37 -9.86
N SER A 16 4.26 15.35 -9.08
CA SER A 16 4.12 14.00 -9.61
C SER A 16 2.91 13.87 -10.53
N PRO A 17 2.94 12.98 -11.54
CA PRO A 17 1.79 12.76 -12.42
C PRO A 17 0.52 12.40 -11.65
N ARG A 18 -0.62 12.89 -12.14
CA ARG A 18 -1.91 12.67 -11.47
C ARG A 18 -2.27 11.18 -11.38
N SER A 19 -1.93 10.39 -12.39
CA SER A 19 -2.20 8.96 -12.38
C SER A 19 -1.47 8.24 -11.25
N TYR A 20 -0.28 8.72 -10.87
CA TYR A 20 0.47 8.12 -9.78
C TYR A 20 -0.27 8.28 -8.45
N PHE A 21 -0.88 9.44 -8.23
CA PHE A 21 -1.69 9.67 -7.02
C PHE A 21 -2.94 8.82 -7.01
N TYR A 22 -3.59 8.67 -8.16
CA TYR A 22 -4.79 7.85 -8.26
C TYR A 22 -4.49 6.39 -7.89
N TRP A 23 -3.44 5.81 -8.47
CA TRP A 23 -3.08 4.43 -8.18
C TRP A 23 -2.53 4.25 -6.78
N SER A 24 -1.85 5.25 -6.22
CA SER A 24 -1.42 5.21 -4.82
C SER A 24 -2.61 5.24 -3.87
N ALA A 25 -3.65 6.00 -4.20
CA ALA A 25 -4.89 6.01 -3.43
C ALA A 25 -5.57 4.64 -3.45
N LEU A 26 -5.62 3.98 -4.61
CA LEU A 26 -6.17 2.63 -4.72
C LEU A 26 -5.35 1.63 -3.91
N ALA A 27 -4.04 1.76 -3.91
CA ALA A 27 -3.16 0.91 -3.11
C ALA A 27 -3.42 1.09 -1.61
N ALA A 28 -3.60 2.32 -1.16
CA ALA A 28 -3.92 2.60 0.24
C ALA A 28 -5.26 1.99 0.64
N ILE A 29 -6.27 2.09 -0.20
CA ILE A 29 -7.57 1.47 0.04
C ILE A 29 -7.43 -0.05 0.12
N SER A 30 -6.70 -0.64 -0.81
CA SER A 30 -6.44 -2.08 -0.82
C SER A 30 -5.79 -2.54 0.48
N ALA A 31 -4.76 -1.81 0.94
CA ALA A 31 -4.08 -2.13 2.20
C ALA A 31 -5.01 -1.99 3.40
N THR A 32 -5.93 -1.04 3.36
CA THR A 32 -6.86 -0.79 4.45
C THR A 32 -7.90 -1.90 4.60
N VAL A 33 -8.45 -2.39 3.48
CA VAL A 33 -9.48 -3.44 3.55
C VAL A 33 -8.87 -4.83 3.74
N ASN A 34 -7.59 -5.01 3.42
CA ASN A 34 -6.87 -6.27 3.60
C ASN A 34 -7.62 -7.45 2.96
N ASN A 35 -7.82 -8.51 3.73
CA ASN A 35 -8.56 -9.70 3.30
C ASN A 35 -9.98 -9.76 3.86
N LYS A 36 -10.49 -8.64 4.36
CA LYS A 36 -11.82 -8.59 4.98
C LYS A 36 -12.94 -8.53 3.95
N VAL A 37 -12.63 -8.10 2.75
CA VAL A 37 -13.60 -7.96 1.66
C VAL A 37 -13.13 -8.83 0.51
N TYR A 38 -14.05 -9.52 -0.12
CA TYR A 38 -13.72 -10.35 -1.29
C TYR A 38 -14.91 -10.43 -2.23
N LEU A 39 -14.62 -10.75 -3.48
CA LEU A 39 -15.64 -11.02 -4.49
C LEU A 39 -15.72 -12.54 -4.66
N ASP A 40 -16.88 -13.10 -4.39
CA ASP A 40 -17.10 -14.54 -4.50
C ASP A 40 -17.37 -14.90 -5.96
N LYS A 41 -16.49 -15.69 -6.55
CA LYS A 41 -16.58 -16.13 -7.93
C LYS A 41 -17.03 -17.59 -8.05
N HIS A 42 -17.64 -18.14 -7.00
CA HIS A 42 -18.18 -19.50 -6.97
C HIS A 42 -17.12 -20.57 -6.78
N PHE A 43 -16.08 -20.59 -7.61
CA PHE A 43 -14.98 -21.56 -7.49
C PHE A 43 -13.78 -20.99 -6.73
N TYR A 44 -13.69 -19.68 -6.62
CA TYR A 44 -12.59 -19.01 -5.94
C TYR A 44 -13.05 -17.65 -5.44
N LYS A 45 -12.26 -17.05 -4.58
CA LYS A 45 -12.51 -15.71 -4.05
C LYS A 45 -11.45 -14.75 -4.54
N LEU A 46 -11.87 -13.56 -5.00
CA LEU A 46 -10.98 -12.49 -5.39
C LEU A 46 -10.87 -11.47 -4.27
N TYR A 47 -9.69 -11.31 -3.74
CA TYR A 47 -9.39 -10.31 -2.72
C TYR A 47 -8.85 -9.03 -3.39
N PRO A 48 -9.02 -7.86 -2.77
CA PRO A 48 -8.53 -6.60 -3.34
C PRO A 48 -7.03 -6.41 -3.13
N ASN A 49 -6.24 -7.44 -3.34
CA ASN A 49 -4.79 -7.37 -3.31
C ASN A 49 -4.29 -6.92 -4.68
N VAL A 50 -3.55 -5.82 -4.71
CA VAL A 50 -3.11 -5.22 -5.96
C VAL A 50 -1.59 -5.14 -6.01
N TYR A 51 -1.05 -5.24 -7.20
CA TYR A 51 0.36 -5.02 -7.50
C TYR A 51 0.43 -3.83 -8.46
N ILE A 52 1.04 -2.74 -8.02
CA ILE A 52 1.08 -1.50 -8.78
C ILE A 52 2.54 -1.13 -9.05
N LEU A 53 2.86 -0.88 -10.32
CA LEU A 53 4.18 -0.45 -10.75
C LEU A 53 4.05 0.92 -11.40
N LEU A 54 4.69 1.93 -10.80
CA LEU A 54 4.72 3.27 -11.35
C LEU A 54 5.94 3.42 -12.25
N VAL A 55 5.69 3.61 -13.54
CA VAL A 55 6.74 3.68 -14.55
C VAL A 55 6.77 5.08 -15.14
N GLY A 56 7.97 5.63 -15.29
CA GLY A 56 8.14 6.96 -15.86
C GLY A 56 9.60 7.35 -15.93
N LYS A 57 9.84 8.48 -16.54
CA LYS A 57 11.19 9.04 -16.68
C LYS A 57 11.74 9.47 -15.33
N SER A 58 13.05 9.53 -15.23
CA SER A 58 13.72 10.08 -14.06
C SER A 58 13.25 11.53 -13.82
N GLY A 59 13.11 11.89 -12.55
CA GLY A 59 12.69 13.24 -12.17
C GLY A 59 11.19 13.44 -12.02
N LEU A 60 10.36 12.42 -12.22
CA LEU A 60 8.92 12.53 -12.07
C LEU A 60 8.43 12.39 -10.61
N ARG A 61 9.36 12.33 -9.66
CA ARG A 61 9.05 12.22 -8.23
C ARG A 61 8.10 11.06 -7.94
N LYS A 62 8.44 9.87 -8.43
CA LYS A 62 7.64 8.65 -8.25
C LYS A 62 7.50 8.24 -6.80
N SER A 63 8.50 8.56 -5.98
CA SER A 63 8.50 8.17 -4.57
C SER A 63 7.48 8.92 -3.73
N TYR A 64 7.12 10.15 -4.12
CA TYR A 64 6.22 10.97 -3.31
C TYR A 64 4.82 10.35 -3.18
N PRO A 65 4.15 9.94 -4.28
CA PRO A 65 2.87 9.25 -4.14
C PRO A 65 2.94 7.96 -3.33
N VAL A 66 4.02 7.19 -3.49
CA VAL A 66 4.22 5.95 -2.74
C VAL A 66 4.35 6.24 -1.25
N ASN A 67 5.16 7.22 -0.88
CA ASN A 67 5.35 7.60 0.52
C ASN A 67 4.07 8.16 1.12
N LEU A 68 3.29 8.91 0.35
CA LEU A 68 2.02 9.45 0.82
C LEU A 68 1.03 8.35 1.14
N ALA A 69 0.92 7.33 0.26
CA ALA A 69 0.09 6.17 0.52
C ALA A 69 0.52 5.45 1.81
N LYS A 70 1.82 5.28 1.99
CA LYS A 70 2.37 4.66 3.18
C LYS A 70 2.03 5.45 4.45
N GLN A 71 2.13 6.77 4.40
CA GLN A 71 1.79 7.64 5.52
C GLN A 71 0.30 7.59 5.89
N LEU A 72 -0.56 7.35 4.91
CA LEU A 72 -2.00 7.24 5.16
C LEU A 72 -2.36 5.92 5.85
N VAL A 73 -1.63 4.86 5.54
CA VAL A 73 -1.93 3.52 6.07
C VAL A 73 -1.25 3.27 7.41
N ALA A 74 -0.05 3.79 7.62
CA ALA A 74 0.76 3.49 8.80
C ALA A 74 0.06 3.78 10.13
N PRO A 75 -0.59 4.94 10.34
CA PRO A 75 -1.22 5.24 11.62
C PRO A 75 -2.38 4.33 11.98
N LEU A 76 -2.97 3.64 11.02
CA LEU A 76 -4.11 2.77 11.26
C LEU A 76 -3.71 1.46 11.92
N ASN A 77 -2.45 1.04 11.76
CA ASN A 77 -1.88 -0.18 12.33
C ASN A 77 -2.72 -1.43 12.05
N ILE A 78 -3.27 -1.54 10.85
CA ILE A 78 -4.10 -2.67 10.43
C ILE A 78 -3.36 -3.61 9.47
N THR A 79 -2.22 -3.20 8.97
CA THR A 79 -1.37 -4.01 8.09
C THR A 79 0.10 -3.66 8.36
N ARG A 80 0.98 -4.61 8.08
CA ARG A 80 2.42 -4.36 8.16
C ARG A 80 2.86 -3.53 6.98
N ILE A 81 3.75 -2.56 7.21
CA ILE A 81 4.33 -1.78 6.14
C ILE A 81 5.78 -2.21 5.97
N ILE A 82 6.07 -2.73 4.79
CA ILE A 82 7.41 -3.19 4.43
C ILE A 82 7.92 -2.24 3.35
N SER A 83 9.02 -1.56 3.62
CA SER A 83 9.56 -0.56 2.70
C SER A 83 11.07 -0.66 2.62
N GLY A 84 11.64 -0.02 1.60
CA GLY A 84 13.07 -0.04 1.36
C GLY A 84 13.55 -1.32 0.71
N ARG A 85 14.82 -1.61 0.90
CA ARG A 85 15.43 -2.82 0.34
C ARG A 85 15.17 -4.01 1.25
N ASN A 86 14.52 -5.01 0.70
CA ASN A 86 14.22 -6.23 1.43
C ASN A 86 14.51 -7.44 0.55
N SER A 87 15.17 -8.45 1.12
CA SER A 87 15.28 -9.74 0.46
C SER A 87 13.95 -10.49 0.59
N VAL A 88 13.75 -11.51 -0.24
CA VAL A 88 12.58 -12.37 -0.14
C VAL A 88 12.47 -12.98 1.26
N GLN A 89 13.58 -13.42 1.82
CA GLN A 89 13.60 -13.98 3.17
C GLN A 89 13.17 -12.97 4.22
N SER A 90 13.63 -11.73 4.09
CA SER A 90 13.26 -10.64 5.00
C SER A 90 11.77 -10.38 4.98
N ILE A 91 11.17 -10.37 3.78
CA ILE A 91 9.73 -10.16 3.62
C ILE A 91 8.96 -11.31 4.25
N ILE A 92 9.37 -12.54 4.04
CA ILE A 92 8.73 -13.73 4.62
C ILE A 92 8.79 -13.66 6.14
N GLN A 93 9.93 -13.29 6.72
CA GLN A 93 10.09 -13.17 8.16
C GLN A 93 9.18 -12.08 8.74
N GLU A 94 9.11 -10.93 8.09
CA GLU A 94 8.24 -9.85 8.55
C GLU A 94 6.76 -10.24 8.52
N LEU A 95 6.32 -10.92 7.48
CA LEU A 95 4.94 -11.38 7.37
C LEU A 95 4.62 -12.44 8.42
N GLY A 96 5.62 -13.18 8.90
CA GLY A 96 5.42 -14.19 9.93
C GLY A 96 5.40 -13.66 11.36
N ARG A 97 5.76 -12.37 11.57
CA ARG A 97 5.79 -11.80 12.90
C ARG A 97 4.45 -11.19 13.28
N ALA A 98 4.07 -11.32 14.54
CA ALA A 98 2.95 -10.56 15.07
C ALA A 98 3.37 -9.11 15.26
N GLN A 99 2.55 -8.18 14.81
CA GLN A 99 2.79 -6.76 14.99
C GLN A 99 1.79 -6.21 16.00
N THR A 100 2.29 -5.50 17.00
CA THR A 100 1.46 -4.93 18.06
C THR A 100 1.62 -3.42 18.13
N ALA A 101 0.56 -2.74 18.57
CA ALA A 101 0.58 -1.31 18.86
C ALA A 101 -0.33 -1.03 20.04
N PRO A 102 -0.04 0.02 20.84
CA PRO A 102 -0.87 0.36 21.99
C PRO A 102 -2.32 0.61 21.59
N GLY A 103 -3.25 0.01 22.34
CA GLY A 103 -4.68 0.22 22.11
C GLY A 103 -5.26 -0.47 20.88
N ARG A 104 -4.50 -1.33 20.22
CA ARG A 104 -4.94 -2.04 19.02
C ARG A 104 -4.67 -3.53 19.12
N PRO A 105 -5.52 -4.38 18.51
CA PRO A 105 -5.25 -5.81 18.46
C PRO A 105 -3.99 -6.09 17.64
N PRO A 106 -3.21 -7.11 17.99
CA PRO A 106 -2.01 -7.45 17.23
C PRO A 106 -2.36 -7.98 15.84
N ILE A 107 -1.50 -7.66 14.87
CA ILE A 107 -1.60 -8.19 13.51
C ILE A 107 -0.89 -9.54 13.51
N LYS A 108 -1.66 -10.63 13.47
CA LYS A 108 -1.13 -11.99 13.51
C LYS A 108 -1.10 -12.67 12.15
N ASP A 109 -1.99 -12.25 11.25
CA ASP A 109 -2.06 -12.82 9.91
C ASP A 109 -0.88 -12.33 9.05
N ALA A 110 -0.53 -13.13 8.04
CA ALA A 110 0.55 -12.78 7.11
C ALA A 110 0.06 -11.78 6.06
N ILE A 111 -0.31 -10.59 6.50
CA ILE A 111 -0.76 -9.50 5.64
C ILE A 111 0.24 -8.36 5.71
N GLY A 112 0.42 -7.66 4.58
CA GLY A 112 1.37 -6.57 4.52
C GLY A 112 1.15 -5.66 3.33
N PHE A 113 1.67 -4.46 3.44
CA PHE A 113 1.72 -3.45 2.39
C PHE A 113 3.19 -3.21 2.06
N ILE A 114 3.60 -3.60 0.86
CA ILE A 114 4.99 -3.46 0.42
C ILE A 114 5.11 -2.21 -0.44
N ALA A 115 5.90 -1.24 0.01
CA ALA A 115 6.14 0.00 -0.71
C ALA A 115 7.63 0.15 -0.96
N SER A 116 8.04 0.11 -2.23
CA SER A 116 9.44 0.21 -2.62
C SER A 116 9.63 1.37 -3.59
N GLY A 117 10.69 2.15 -3.40
CA GLY A 117 11.02 3.27 -4.27
C GLY A 117 11.63 2.84 -5.59
N GLU A 118 12.17 1.64 -5.65
CA GLU A 118 12.83 1.12 -6.85
C GLU A 118 12.50 -0.35 -7.03
N MET A 119 12.17 -0.72 -8.26
CA MET A 119 11.84 -2.10 -8.56
C MET A 119 13.00 -3.07 -8.30
N GLY A 120 14.22 -2.62 -8.55
CA GLY A 120 15.41 -3.45 -8.33
C GLY A 120 15.69 -3.79 -6.86
N THR A 121 14.92 -3.23 -5.93
CA THR A 121 15.08 -3.52 -4.50
C THR A 121 14.12 -4.61 -4.01
N LEU A 122 13.30 -5.13 -4.88
CA LEU A 122 12.40 -6.25 -4.56
C LEU A 122 13.04 -7.62 -4.95
#